data_4ca83f445397e087fee97adade062570
#
_entry.id   4ca83f445397e087fee97adade062570
#
_cell.length_a   1.000
_cell.length_b   1.000
_cell.length_c   1.000
_cell.angle_alpha   90.00
_cell.angle_beta   90.00
_cell.angle_gamma   90.00
#
_symmetry.space_group_name_H-M   'P 1'
#
loop_
_entity.id
_entity.type
_entity.pdbx_description
1 polymer ?
#
loop_
_entity_poly.entity_id
_entity_poly.type
_entity_poly.pdbx_seq_one_letter_code
_entity_poly.pdbx_strand_id
1 'polypeptide(L)'
;MRNHSLKPSTAFGFVVLAAAGSVYAQGRGSARTDQTPIVEAVGCLSQTGSNWILTDATEAATATTTFTTPEALKAAAEKPLGTQQYRLLGTSPFSPDRHKGHKMAIKGLLIKGDSESRINVTSFQMLAETCAK
;
A
#
# COMPACT_ATOMS: atom_id res chain seq x y z
N MET A 1 3.36 -78.66 59.43
CA MET A 1 4.02 -77.73 60.30
C MET A 1 4.65 -76.60 59.45
N ARG A 2 4.42 -75.40 59.86
CA ARG A 2 5.05 -74.13 59.48
C ARG A 2 4.53 -73.45 58.23
N ASN A 3 3.75 -72.51 58.56
CA ASN A 3 3.35 -71.30 57.83
C ASN A 3 4.50 -70.57 57.22
N HIS A 4 4.35 -70.24 55.97
CA HIS A 4 5.07 -69.12 55.40
C HIS A 4 4.05 -68.16 54.75
N SER A 5 3.84 -67.10 55.48
CA SER A 5 3.09 -65.94 55.10
C SER A 5 3.77 -65.28 53.90
N LEU A 6 3.11 -65.24 52.79
CA LEU A 6 3.49 -64.45 51.66
C LEU A 6 2.77 -63.12 51.73
N LYS A 7 3.51 -62.08 51.96
CA LYS A 7 3.05 -60.69 51.91
C LYS A 7 2.76 -60.28 50.47
N PRO A 8 1.62 -59.69 50.16
CA PRO A 8 1.41 -59.08 48.86
C PRO A 8 2.19 -57.78 48.76
N SER A 9 3.09 -57.68 47.80
CA SER A 9 3.72 -56.44 47.38
C SER A 9 2.74 -55.61 46.63
N THR A 10 2.42 -54.48 47.20
CA THR A 10 1.61 -53.44 46.55
C THR A 10 2.47 -52.75 45.52
N ALA A 11 2.25 -53.03 44.28
CA ALA A 11 2.85 -52.29 43.19
C ALA A 11 2.09 -50.95 43.06
N PHE A 12 2.72 -49.86 43.45
CA PHE A 12 2.26 -48.53 43.15
C PHE A 12 2.50 -48.26 41.68
N GLY A 13 1.44 -48.37 40.88
CA GLY A 13 1.45 -47.90 39.53
C GLY A 13 1.51 -46.38 39.47
N PHE A 14 2.65 -45.86 39.09
CA PHE A 14 2.75 -44.46 38.71
C PHE A 14 2.03 -44.28 37.39
N VAL A 15 0.85 -43.69 37.44
CA VAL A 15 0.17 -43.19 36.27
C VAL A 15 0.88 -41.86 35.92
N VAL A 16 1.77 -41.90 34.94
CA VAL A 16 2.32 -40.71 34.30
C VAL A 16 1.23 -40.15 33.41
N LEU A 17 0.50 -39.19 33.88
CA LEU A 17 -0.32 -38.34 33.01
C LEU A 17 0.63 -37.54 32.14
N ALA A 18 0.85 -37.99 30.90
CA ALA A 18 1.41 -37.17 29.86
C ALA A 18 0.39 -36.10 29.52
N ALA A 19 0.55 -34.91 30.09
CA ALA A 19 -0.14 -33.72 29.63
C ALA A 19 0.41 -33.40 28.23
N ALA A 20 -0.32 -33.84 27.22
CA ALA A 20 -0.10 -33.37 25.86
C ALA A 20 -0.42 -31.87 25.83
N GLY A 21 0.60 -31.06 26.07
CA GLY A 21 0.54 -29.64 25.84
C GLY A 21 0.35 -29.41 24.35
N SER A 22 -0.88 -29.18 23.94
CA SER A 22 -1.16 -28.65 22.61
C SER A 22 -0.51 -27.28 22.52
N VAL A 23 0.69 -27.25 21.97
CA VAL A 23 1.32 -26.00 21.56
C VAL A 23 0.46 -25.51 20.39
N TYR A 24 -0.52 -24.67 20.69
CA TYR A 24 -1.14 -23.85 19.67
C TYR A 24 -0.03 -22.96 19.13
N ALA A 25 0.61 -23.38 18.08
CA ALA A 25 1.38 -22.50 17.24
C ALA A 25 0.38 -21.43 16.77
N GLN A 26 0.30 -20.34 17.50
CA GLN A 26 -0.29 -19.13 16.98
C GLN A 26 0.60 -18.76 15.82
N GLY A 27 0.19 -19.24 14.64
CA GLY A 27 0.72 -18.72 13.41
C GLY A 27 0.53 -17.22 13.52
N ARG A 28 1.62 -16.51 13.77
CA ARG A 28 1.69 -15.09 13.45
C ARG A 28 1.50 -15.05 11.96
N GLY A 29 0.24 -15.05 11.55
CA GLY A 29 -0.12 -14.53 10.26
C GLY A 29 0.50 -13.15 10.26
N SER A 30 1.57 -12.98 9.51
CA SER A 30 2.02 -11.66 9.13
C SER A 30 0.76 -11.04 8.58
N ALA A 31 0.14 -10.13 9.34
CA ALA A 31 -0.81 -9.22 8.77
C ALA A 31 0.00 -8.54 7.68
N ARG A 32 -0.11 -9.04 6.44
CA ARG A 32 0.15 -8.24 5.29
C ARG A 32 -0.81 -7.10 5.47
N THR A 33 -0.32 -6.03 6.06
CA THR A 33 -0.89 -4.74 5.78
C THR A 33 -0.83 -4.68 4.27
N ASP A 34 -1.95 -4.93 3.63
CA ASP A 34 -2.17 -4.54 2.24
C ASP A 34 -2.10 -3.02 2.24
N GLN A 35 -0.89 -2.52 2.44
CA GLN A 35 -0.60 -1.12 2.22
C GLN A 35 -0.79 -0.93 0.74
N THR A 36 -1.90 -0.33 0.40
CA THR A 36 -2.13 0.14 -0.96
C THR A 36 -0.88 0.90 -1.36
N PRO A 37 -0.13 0.44 -2.36
CA PRO A 37 1.15 1.06 -2.67
C PRO A 37 0.93 2.50 -3.10
N ILE A 38 1.83 3.38 -2.66
CA ILE A 38 1.89 4.73 -3.20
C ILE A 38 2.38 4.61 -4.63
N VAL A 39 1.68 5.26 -5.53
CA VAL A 39 2.03 5.32 -6.95
C VAL A 39 2.45 6.73 -7.34
N GLU A 40 3.17 6.84 -8.44
CA GLU A 40 3.45 8.09 -9.14
C GLU A 40 2.89 8.03 -10.56
N ALA A 41 2.26 9.10 -10.97
CA ALA A 41 1.86 9.33 -12.36
C ALA A 41 2.23 10.75 -12.79
N VAL A 42 2.69 10.90 -14.02
CA VAL A 42 3.01 12.18 -14.64
C VAL A 42 1.97 12.47 -15.70
N GLY A 43 1.41 13.67 -15.69
CA GLY A 43 0.37 14.05 -16.65
C GLY A 43 0.03 15.53 -16.62
N CYS A 44 -1.03 15.90 -17.29
CA CYS A 44 -1.54 17.26 -17.35
C CYS A 44 -2.67 17.47 -16.38
N LEU A 45 -2.58 18.52 -15.56
CA LEU A 45 -3.65 18.85 -14.64
C LEU A 45 -4.78 19.56 -15.36
N SER A 46 -5.97 19.01 -15.28
CA SER A 46 -7.19 19.61 -15.82
C SER A 46 -8.31 19.60 -14.78
N GLN A 47 -9.37 20.31 -15.08
CA GLN A 47 -10.56 20.37 -14.24
C GLN A 47 -11.81 20.13 -15.07
N THR A 48 -12.67 19.24 -14.60
CA THR A 48 -14.00 19.00 -15.19
C THR A 48 -15.04 19.15 -14.08
N GLY A 49 -15.85 20.22 -14.20
CA GLY A 49 -16.75 20.60 -13.12
C GLY A 49 -15.96 20.93 -11.84
N SER A 50 -16.29 20.25 -10.75
CA SER A 50 -15.56 20.37 -9.48
C SER A 50 -14.43 19.36 -9.31
N ASN A 51 -14.21 18.50 -10.30
CA ASN A 51 -13.25 17.39 -10.21
C ASN A 51 -11.92 17.76 -10.85
N TRP A 52 -10.85 17.49 -10.15
CA TRP A 52 -9.50 17.57 -10.67
C TRP A 52 -9.11 16.24 -11.31
N ILE A 53 -8.53 16.31 -12.49
CA ILE A 53 -8.20 15.16 -13.32
C ILE A 53 -6.78 15.31 -13.83
N LEU A 54 -5.98 14.25 -13.73
CA LEU A 54 -4.71 14.14 -14.41
C LEU A 54 -4.96 13.46 -15.74
N THR A 55 -4.84 14.20 -16.83
CA THR A 55 -5.05 13.71 -18.21
C THR A 55 -3.72 13.46 -18.91
N ASP A 56 -3.74 12.74 -20.03
CA ASP A 56 -2.53 12.37 -20.77
C ASP A 56 -1.45 11.79 -19.84
N ALA A 57 -1.88 11.05 -18.83
CA ALA A 57 -1.02 10.59 -17.78
C ALA A 57 -0.26 9.31 -18.17
N THR A 58 0.93 9.17 -17.59
CA THR A 58 1.65 7.90 -17.62
C THR A 58 0.87 6.85 -16.85
N GLU A 59 1.16 5.58 -17.09
CA GLU A 59 0.69 4.53 -16.22
C GLU A 59 1.22 4.75 -14.79
N ALA A 60 0.37 4.54 -13.80
CA ALA A 60 0.74 4.70 -12.40
C ALA A 60 1.75 3.63 -11.99
N ALA A 61 2.94 4.05 -11.63
CA ALA A 61 4.03 3.18 -11.20
C ALA A 61 4.22 3.27 -9.69
N THR A 62 4.58 2.16 -9.05
CA THR A 62 4.87 2.15 -7.62
C THR A 62 5.98 3.14 -7.28
N ALA A 63 5.69 4.06 -6.36
CA ALA A 63 6.66 4.99 -5.82
C ALA A 63 7.28 4.42 -4.54
N THR A 64 8.58 4.59 -4.39
CA THR A 64 9.33 4.10 -3.21
C THR A 64 9.24 5.05 -2.03
N THR A 65 8.90 6.31 -2.27
CA THR A 65 8.83 7.36 -1.26
C THR A 65 7.65 8.29 -1.48
N THR A 66 7.14 8.86 -0.39
CA THR A 66 6.07 9.89 -0.44
C THR A 66 6.61 11.28 -0.81
N PHE A 67 7.88 11.54 -0.53
CA PHE A 67 8.54 12.80 -0.87
C PHE A 67 9.26 12.70 -2.23
N THR A 68 9.63 13.83 -2.77
CA THR A 68 10.27 13.92 -4.08
C THR A 68 11.57 14.71 -3.96
N THR A 69 12.67 14.17 -4.48
CA THR A 69 13.97 14.86 -4.56
C THR A 69 14.06 15.69 -5.84
N PRO A 70 14.96 16.69 -5.90
CA PRO A 70 15.20 17.47 -7.12
C PRO A 70 15.56 16.59 -8.33
N GLU A 71 16.35 15.54 -8.12
CA GLU A 71 16.74 14.59 -9.16
C GLU A 71 15.54 13.79 -9.68
N ALA A 72 14.66 13.35 -8.77
CA ALA A 72 13.45 12.65 -9.12
C ALA A 72 12.47 13.55 -9.89
N LEU A 73 12.37 14.83 -9.52
CA LEU A 73 11.58 15.82 -10.26
C LEU A 73 12.11 16.03 -11.67
N LYS A 74 13.42 16.15 -11.84
CA LYS A 74 14.06 16.27 -13.14
C LYS A 74 13.77 15.04 -14.02
N ALA A 75 13.94 13.85 -13.47
CA ALA A 75 13.64 12.60 -14.18
C ALA A 75 12.16 12.50 -14.55
N ALA A 76 11.25 12.91 -13.66
CA ALA A 76 9.82 12.93 -13.95
C ALA A 76 9.46 13.95 -15.04
N ALA A 77 10.11 15.11 -15.07
CA ALA A 77 9.89 16.13 -16.10
C ALA A 77 10.25 15.63 -17.51
N GLU A 78 11.22 14.75 -17.62
CA GLU A 78 11.66 14.15 -18.88
C GLU A 78 10.76 13.01 -19.35
N LYS A 79 9.87 12.49 -18.51
CA LYS A 79 8.92 11.42 -18.91
C LYS A 79 7.95 11.94 -19.96
N PRO A 80 7.75 11.20 -21.07
CA PRO A 80 6.73 11.55 -22.04
C PRO A 80 5.34 11.40 -21.42
N LEU A 81 4.39 12.19 -21.90
CA LEU A 81 2.98 12.04 -21.55
C LEU A 81 2.46 10.69 -22.04
N GLY A 82 1.47 10.16 -21.34
CA GLY A 82 0.84 8.90 -21.64
C GLY A 82 -0.59 9.06 -22.16
N THR A 83 -1.39 8.04 -21.90
CA THR A 83 -2.79 7.95 -22.33
C THR A 83 -3.75 7.70 -21.19
N GLN A 84 -3.26 7.62 -19.97
CA GLN A 84 -4.08 7.35 -18.81
C GLN A 84 -4.78 8.59 -18.29
N GLN A 85 -5.82 8.37 -17.52
CA GLN A 85 -6.56 9.41 -16.84
C GLN A 85 -6.86 8.99 -15.41
N TYR A 86 -6.60 9.90 -14.47
CA TYR A 86 -6.87 9.66 -13.06
C TYR A 86 -7.65 10.82 -12.47
N ARG A 87 -8.73 10.50 -11.76
CA ARG A 87 -9.40 11.49 -10.91
C ARG A 87 -8.60 11.69 -9.65
N LEU A 88 -8.32 12.94 -9.30
CA LEU A 88 -7.53 13.29 -8.12
C LEU A 88 -8.45 13.59 -6.95
N LEU A 89 -8.15 12.98 -5.81
CA LEU A 89 -8.84 13.19 -4.54
C LEU A 89 -7.88 13.87 -3.54
N GLY A 90 -8.43 14.63 -2.60
CA GLY A 90 -7.62 15.25 -1.55
C GLY A 90 -6.69 16.36 -2.05
N THR A 91 -7.06 17.05 -3.11
CA THR A 91 -6.21 18.08 -3.75
C THR A 91 -6.22 19.44 -3.04
N SER A 92 -7.19 19.71 -2.17
CA SER A 92 -7.38 21.03 -1.53
C SER A 92 -6.12 21.61 -0.87
N PRO A 93 -5.29 20.84 -0.14
CA PRO A 93 -4.07 21.37 0.47
C PRO A 93 -3.03 21.87 -0.53
N PHE A 94 -3.12 21.47 -1.79
CA PHE A 94 -2.11 21.70 -2.82
C PHE A 94 -2.43 22.88 -3.74
N SER A 95 -3.54 23.59 -3.53
CA SER A 95 -3.99 24.72 -4.36
C SER A 95 -3.99 24.40 -5.87
N PRO A 96 -4.75 23.38 -6.30
CA PRO A 96 -4.67 22.87 -7.66
C PRO A 96 -5.05 23.91 -8.73
N ASP A 97 -5.86 24.92 -8.36
CA ASP A 97 -6.25 26.01 -9.26
C ASP A 97 -5.04 26.72 -9.90
N ARG A 98 -3.94 26.82 -9.16
CA ARG A 98 -2.71 27.48 -9.61
C ARG A 98 -1.93 26.66 -10.65
N HIS A 99 -2.27 25.39 -10.79
CA HIS A 99 -1.53 24.42 -11.61
C HIS A 99 -2.33 23.87 -12.77
N LYS A 100 -3.50 24.43 -13.03
CA LYS A 100 -4.34 24.02 -14.15
C LYS A 100 -3.60 24.21 -15.48
N GLY A 101 -3.52 23.16 -16.28
CA GLY A 101 -2.78 23.13 -17.55
C GLY A 101 -1.30 22.83 -17.42
N HIS A 102 -0.78 22.70 -16.21
CA HIS A 102 0.62 22.36 -15.98
C HIS A 102 0.88 20.87 -16.12
N LYS A 103 2.11 20.53 -16.46
CA LYS A 103 2.62 19.14 -16.35
C LYS A 103 2.98 18.87 -14.88
N MET A 104 2.41 17.82 -14.32
CA MET A 104 2.50 17.51 -12.91
C MET A 104 3.02 16.11 -12.66
N ALA A 105 3.78 15.93 -11.58
CA ALA A 105 4.04 14.63 -10.96
C ALA A 105 3.16 14.49 -9.73
N ILE A 106 2.28 13.50 -9.74
CA ILE A 106 1.33 13.23 -8.66
C ILE A 106 1.69 11.92 -8.02
N LYS A 107 1.85 11.92 -6.69
CA LYS A 107 1.95 10.70 -5.90
C LYS A 107 0.73 10.54 -5.01
N GLY A 108 0.35 9.30 -4.73
CA GLY A 108 -0.75 9.02 -3.84
C GLY A 108 -1.18 7.56 -3.86
N LEU A 109 -2.27 7.28 -3.19
CA LEU A 109 -2.86 5.95 -3.13
C LEU A 109 -3.74 5.73 -4.36
N LEU A 110 -3.42 4.71 -5.15
CA LEU A 110 -4.23 4.33 -6.32
C LEU A 110 -5.46 3.55 -5.88
N ILE A 111 -6.62 4.05 -6.28
CA ILE A 111 -7.91 3.40 -6.07
C ILE A 111 -8.44 3.02 -7.46
N LYS A 112 -8.37 1.74 -7.77
CA LYS A 112 -8.92 1.22 -9.02
C LYS A 112 -10.45 1.09 -8.89
N GLY A 113 -11.17 1.64 -9.84
CA GLY A 113 -12.61 1.45 -10.00
C GLY A 113 -12.93 0.77 -11.32
N ASP A 114 -14.16 0.33 -11.49
CA ASP A 114 -14.61 -0.38 -12.70
C ASP A 114 -14.59 0.52 -13.95
N SER A 115 -14.88 1.80 -13.79
CA SER A 115 -14.95 2.77 -14.90
C SER A 115 -13.91 3.89 -14.78
N GLU A 116 -13.38 4.15 -13.59
CA GLU A 116 -12.49 5.27 -13.32
C GLU A 116 -11.46 4.91 -12.26
N SER A 117 -10.21 5.17 -12.56
CA SER A 117 -9.14 5.08 -11.56
C SER A 117 -8.93 6.43 -10.88
N ARG A 118 -8.71 6.40 -9.56
CA ARG A 118 -8.55 7.59 -8.73
C ARG A 118 -7.24 7.53 -7.98
N ILE A 119 -6.66 8.69 -7.72
CA ILE A 119 -5.48 8.81 -6.87
C ILE A 119 -5.83 9.72 -5.70
N ASN A 120 -5.74 9.21 -4.48
CA ASN A 120 -5.79 10.03 -3.28
C ASN A 120 -4.41 10.66 -3.06
N VAL A 121 -4.31 11.96 -3.33
CA VAL A 121 -3.04 12.66 -3.50
C VAL A 121 -2.30 12.84 -2.18
N THR A 122 -1.03 12.49 -2.17
CA THR A 122 -0.11 12.72 -1.05
C THR A 122 1.06 13.63 -1.42
N SER A 123 1.36 13.77 -2.73
CA SER A 123 2.37 14.69 -3.25
C SER A 123 1.92 15.28 -4.58
N PHE A 124 2.17 16.55 -4.77
CA PHE A 124 1.66 17.35 -5.89
C PHE A 124 2.76 18.30 -6.34
N GLN A 125 3.47 17.96 -7.41
CA GLN A 125 4.66 18.69 -7.86
C GLN A 125 4.51 19.14 -9.31
N MET A 126 4.74 20.42 -9.54
CA MET A 126 4.79 20.96 -10.89
C MET A 126 6.12 20.59 -11.58
N LEU A 127 6.05 20.10 -12.79
CA LEU A 127 7.20 19.77 -13.61
C LEU A 127 7.45 20.81 -14.69
N ALA A 128 6.39 21.34 -15.29
CA ALA A 128 6.44 22.38 -16.30
C ALA A 128 5.17 23.20 -16.31
N GLU A 129 5.27 24.48 -16.68
CA GLU A 129 4.14 25.39 -16.76
C GLU A 129 3.16 25.05 -17.89
N THR A 130 3.60 24.29 -18.85
CA THR A 130 2.78 23.86 -19.99
C THR A 130 2.85 22.35 -20.16
N CYS A 131 1.74 21.82 -20.64
CA CYS A 131 1.62 20.41 -21.00
C CYS A 131 1.80 20.27 -22.51
N ALA A 132 3.02 20.48 -22.96
CA ALA A 132 3.36 20.28 -24.38
C ALA A 132 3.34 18.79 -24.71
N LYS A 133 2.64 18.43 -25.79
CA LYS A 133 2.66 17.10 -26.38
C LYS A 133 3.83 16.95 -27.33
#